data_399e74195b3f93d4ea4194f9a8b4fee5
#
_entry.id   399e74195b3f93d4ea4194f9a8b4fee5
#
_cell.length_a   1.000
_cell.length_b   1.000
_cell.length_c   1.000
_cell.angle_alpha   90.00
_cell.angle_beta   90.00
_cell.angle_gamma   90.00
#
_symmetry.space_group_name_H-M   'P 1'
#
loop_
_entity.id
_entity.type
_entity.pdbx_description
1 polymer ?
#
loop_
_entity_poly.entity_id
_entity_poly.type
_entity_poly.pdbx_seq_one_letter_code
_entity_poly.pdbx_strand_id
1 'polypeptide(L)'
;MKTITKAPILFRGGDYNPDQWLDRPDILEKDVEMMKKAGMNTATLGVFAWAKYEPQEGEYDFAWLRETMDRLYAAGIYTELATPCGAKPNWMAKKYPEILRVQANGVTDHQGMRHNACPSSPIYREKVHTIIEKLVEAVGDHPGLILWHISNELGGDCYCPRCQARFRDWLRGKYKTIDALNHAWWTGFWSHHYNDFDEIEPPFENGEQSLLGLKLDWRRFTTWNMTDYVHSETELLHKLTPNVPITTNLMEYFPGLDYHYLQKELDFVCWDSYPHWGRPDRSITTTFAMTAFDHALIRGCKRDVPFLSLIHI
;
A
#
# COMPACT_ATOMS: atom_id res chain seq x y z
N MET A 1 15.09 16.38 -1.69
CA MET A 1 15.20 14.94 -1.36
C MET A 1 15.26 14.83 0.14
N LYS A 2 14.29 14.17 0.76
CA LYS A 2 14.28 13.96 2.20
C LYS A 2 15.21 12.78 2.51
N THR A 3 16.17 12.98 3.38
CA THR A 3 17.07 11.93 3.86
C THR A 3 16.69 11.54 5.28
N ILE A 4 16.78 10.26 5.60
CA ILE A 4 16.62 9.79 6.97
C ILE A 4 17.84 10.22 7.76
N THR A 5 17.72 11.35 8.45
CA THR A 5 18.85 12.00 9.14
C THR A 5 19.00 11.58 10.60
N LYS A 6 17.99 10.91 11.18
CA LYS A 6 17.93 10.59 12.61
C LYS A 6 18.36 9.17 12.97
N ALA A 7 18.64 8.32 11.97
CA ALA A 7 18.84 6.89 12.17
C ALA A 7 20.23 6.42 11.73
N PRO A 8 20.67 5.24 12.19
CA PRO A 8 21.91 4.60 11.73
C PRO A 8 21.92 4.42 10.21
N ILE A 9 23.12 4.31 9.63
CA ILE A 9 23.29 4.20 8.16
C ILE A 9 22.68 2.92 7.60
N LEU A 10 22.72 1.82 8.34
CA LEU A 10 22.15 0.52 7.93
C LEU A 10 21.00 0.14 8.85
N PHE A 11 19.79 0.06 8.31
CA PHE A 11 18.64 -0.42 9.05
C PHE A 11 18.64 -1.94 9.14
N ARG A 12 18.26 -2.42 10.30
CA ARG A 12 18.02 -3.83 10.62
C ARG A 12 16.78 -3.91 11.49
N GLY A 13 15.73 -4.50 10.97
CA GLY A 13 14.45 -4.55 11.65
C GLY A 13 13.45 -5.41 10.90
N GLY A 14 12.21 -5.27 11.24
CA GLY A 14 11.07 -5.93 10.61
C GLY A 14 9.78 -5.39 11.17
N ASP A 15 8.65 -5.94 10.71
CA ASP A 15 7.34 -5.60 11.22
C ASP A 15 7.20 -6.06 12.68
N TYR A 16 6.62 -5.20 13.49
CA TYR A 16 6.30 -5.47 14.87
C TYR A 16 4.85 -5.08 15.16
N ASN A 17 4.05 -6.06 15.56
CA ASN A 17 2.62 -5.90 15.78
C ASN A 17 2.26 -6.10 17.26
N PRO A 18 2.67 -5.21 18.18
CA PRO A 18 2.43 -5.30 19.61
C PRO A 18 0.94 -5.16 19.98
N ASP A 19 0.14 -4.58 19.09
CA ASP A 19 -1.31 -4.44 19.24
C ASP A 19 -2.04 -5.77 19.45
N GLN A 20 -1.42 -6.89 19.11
CA GLN A 20 -1.93 -8.24 19.38
C GLN A 20 -1.75 -8.68 20.86
N TRP A 21 -0.85 -8.03 21.60
CA TRP A 21 -0.37 -8.48 22.92
C TRP A 21 -0.46 -7.42 24.01
N LEU A 22 -1.31 -6.39 23.84
CA LEU A 22 -1.39 -5.26 24.78
C LEU A 22 -1.79 -5.66 26.20
N ASP A 23 -2.46 -6.79 26.39
CA ASP A 23 -2.81 -7.41 27.66
C ASP A 23 -1.70 -8.31 28.24
N ARG A 24 -0.56 -8.42 27.54
CA ARG A 24 0.57 -9.26 27.90
C ARG A 24 1.88 -8.45 28.00
N PRO A 25 2.05 -7.62 29.03
CA PRO A 25 3.25 -6.80 29.21
C PRO A 25 4.55 -7.63 29.28
N ASP A 26 4.47 -8.87 29.77
CA ASP A 26 5.58 -9.83 29.79
C ASP A 26 6.11 -10.18 28.39
N ILE A 27 5.22 -10.28 27.39
CA ILE A 27 5.61 -10.48 26.00
C ILE A 27 6.28 -9.21 25.44
N LEU A 28 5.66 -8.05 25.64
CA LEU A 28 6.20 -6.77 25.12
C LEU A 28 7.61 -6.48 25.65
N GLU A 29 7.86 -6.78 26.94
CA GLU A 29 9.20 -6.63 27.53
C GLU A 29 10.20 -7.61 26.91
N LYS A 30 9.78 -8.85 26.70
CA LYS A 30 10.61 -9.89 26.11
C LYS A 30 10.94 -9.60 24.65
N ASP A 31 10.00 -9.08 23.91
CA ASP A 31 10.18 -8.70 22.50
C ASP A 31 11.30 -7.65 22.36
N VAL A 32 11.27 -6.59 23.16
CA VAL A 32 12.32 -5.55 23.15
C VAL A 32 13.70 -6.13 23.52
N GLU A 33 13.75 -7.05 24.51
CA GLU A 33 14.99 -7.76 24.87
C GLU A 33 15.53 -8.57 23.68
N MET A 34 14.64 -9.30 22.98
CA MET A 34 15.02 -10.12 21.83
C MET A 34 15.46 -9.28 20.64
N MET A 35 14.75 -8.19 20.33
CA MET A 35 15.15 -7.22 19.30
C MET A 35 16.55 -6.68 19.54
N LYS A 36 16.86 -6.29 20.78
CA LYS A 36 18.22 -5.83 21.14
C LYS A 36 19.27 -6.92 20.93
N LYS A 37 18.99 -8.17 21.34
CA LYS A 37 19.88 -9.32 21.12
C LYS A 37 20.10 -9.61 19.63
N ALA A 38 19.06 -9.44 18.81
CA ALA A 38 19.14 -9.59 17.38
C ALA A 38 19.87 -8.42 16.69
N GLY A 39 20.20 -7.36 17.42
CA GLY A 39 20.82 -6.14 16.89
C GLY A 39 19.90 -5.33 16.00
N MET A 40 18.61 -5.41 16.22
CA MET A 40 17.63 -4.56 15.53
C MET A 40 17.78 -3.10 15.97
N ASN A 41 17.63 -2.19 15.02
CA ASN A 41 17.68 -0.74 15.24
C ASN A 41 16.48 0.00 14.62
N THR A 42 15.56 -0.74 13.94
CA THR A 42 14.29 -0.22 13.45
C THR A 42 13.18 -1.27 13.66
N ALA A 43 11.94 -0.80 13.75
CA ALA A 43 10.75 -1.64 13.76
C ALA A 43 9.61 -0.91 13.03
N THR A 44 8.91 -1.60 12.14
CA THR A 44 7.70 -1.08 11.48
C THR A 44 6.50 -1.36 12.38
N LEU A 45 5.78 -0.31 12.78
CA LEU A 45 4.63 -0.38 13.67
C LEU A 45 3.32 -0.05 12.96
N GLY A 46 2.26 -0.72 13.38
CA GLY A 46 0.88 -0.28 13.14
C GLY A 46 0.31 -0.59 11.78
N VAL A 47 0.96 -1.41 10.96
CA VAL A 47 0.55 -1.73 9.58
C VAL A 47 -0.93 -2.15 9.48
N PHE A 48 -1.44 -2.90 10.47
CA PHE A 48 -2.81 -3.41 10.48
C PHE A 48 -3.60 -3.00 11.74
N ALA A 49 -3.11 -2.03 12.50
CA ALA A 49 -3.62 -1.70 13.83
C ALA A 49 -4.84 -0.77 13.85
N TRP A 50 -5.52 -0.50 12.72
CA TRP A 50 -6.62 0.47 12.67
C TRP A 50 -7.71 0.21 13.72
N ALA A 51 -8.12 -1.05 13.89
CA ALA A 51 -9.13 -1.40 14.89
C ALA A 51 -8.71 -1.15 16.37
N LYS A 52 -7.38 -1.03 16.61
CA LYS A 52 -6.85 -0.63 17.93
C LYS A 52 -6.72 0.89 18.07
N TYR A 53 -6.40 1.56 16.96
CA TYR A 53 -6.38 3.02 16.92
C TYR A 53 -7.78 3.64 17.01
N GLU A 54 -8.77 3.00 16.37
CA GLU A 54 -10.15 3.46 16.28
C GLU A 54 -11.10 2.27 16.45
N PRO A 55 -11.30 1.79 17.71
CA PRO A 55 -12.17 0.64 18.01
C PRO A 55 -13.63 0.86 17.61
N GLN A 56 -14.12 2.10 17.72
CA GLN A 56 -15.39 2.57 17.20
C GLN A 56 -15.18 3.87 16.45
N GLU A 57 -16.05 4.19 15.51
CA GLU A 57 -15.93 5.39 14.70
C GLU A 57 -15.86 6.66 15.53
N GLY A 58 -14.75 7.38 15.41
CA GLY A 58 -14.49 8.63 16.14
C GLY A 58 -13.96 8.45 17.56
N GLU A 59 -13.78 7.22 18.02
CA GLU A 59 -13.16 6.91 19.32
C GLU A 59 -11.71 6.45 19.08
N TYR A 60 -10.74 7.23 19.56
CA TYR A 60 -9.33 6.99 19.27
C TYR A 60 -8.53 6.64 20.52
N ASP A 61 -7.64 5.63 20.41
CA ASP A 61 -6.67 5.26 21.43
C ASP A 61 -5.28 5.07 20.81
N PHE A 62 -4.39 6.00 21.08
CA PHE A 62 -2.98 5.96 20.65
C PHE A 62 -2.00 5.85 21.82
N ALA A 63 -2.49 5.73 23.07
CA ALA A 63 -1.63 5.70 24.25
C ALA A 63 -0.63 4.54 24.18
N TRP A 64 -1.11 3.36 23.85
CA TRP A 64 -0.29 2.17 23.68
C TRP A 64 0.80 2.31 22.59
N LEU A 65 0.48 3.02 21.49
CA LEU A 65 1.42 3.26 20.41
C LEU A 65 2.57 4.15 20.88
N ARG A 66 2.24 5.28 21.53
CA ARG A 66 3.25 6.19 22.06
C ARG A 66 4.15 5.49 23.07
N GLU A 67 3.57 4.74 24.00
CA GLU A 67 4.33 3.95 24.98
C GLU A 67 5.25 2.92 24.31
N THR A 68 4.78 2.23 23.28
CA THR A 68 5.60 1.28 22.51
C THR A 68 6.78 2.00 21.82
N MET A 69 6.51 3.15 21.18
CA MET A 69 7.56 3.96 20.55
C MET A 69 8.58 4.46 21.55
N ASP A 70 8.15 4.92 22.74
CA ASP A 70 9.03 5.35 23.83
C ASP A 70 9.96 4.19 24.28
N ARG A 71 9.41 3.00 24.48
CA ARG A 71 10.17 1.79 24.88
C ARG A 71 11.20 1.38 23.80
N LEU A 72 10.80 1.36 22.54
CA LEU A 72 11.69 1.05 21.42
C LEU A 72 12.80 2.09 21.31
N TYR A 73 12.47 3.37 21.37
CA TYR A 73 13.43 4.46 21.27
C TYR A 73 14.44 4.44 22.43
N ALA A 74 13.99 4.18 23.67
CA ALA A 74 14.87 3.99 24.82
C ALA A 74 15.81 2.76 24.67
N ALA A 75 15.41 1.78 23.86
CA ALA A 75 16.23 0.62 23.51
C ALA A 75 17.17 0.86 22.32
N GLY A 76 17.15 2.05 21.70
CA GLY A 76 17.92 2.39 20.50
C GLY A 76 17.30 1.87 19.20
N ILE A 77 15.99 1.56 19.21
CA ILE A 77 15.23 1.07 18.07
C ILE A 77 14.31 2.19 17.57
N TYR A 78 14.49 2.61 16.33
CA TYR A 78 13.67 3.64 15.70
C TYR A 78 12.39 3.04 15.11
N THR A 79 11.39 3.89 14.91
CA THR A 79 10.09 3.48 14.37
C THR A 79 9.91 3.91 12.93
N GLU A 80 9.54 2.96 12.11
CA GLU A 80 8.89 3.15 10.82
C GLU A 80 7.39 3.03 11.05
N LEU A 81 6.66 4.15 11.02
CA LEU A 81 5.24 4.12 11.40
C LEU A 81 4.35 3.96 10.17
N ALA A 82 3.51 2.92 10.20
CA ALA A 82 2.59 2.67 9.11
C ALA A 82 1.26 3.42 9.27
N THR A 83 0.68 3.86 8.13
CA THR A 83 -0.74 4.15 8.05
C THR A 83 -1.49 2.82 8.02
N PRO A 84 -2.54 2.60 8.83
CA PRO A 84 -3.11 1.27 9.04
C PRO A 84 -4.07 0.83 7.93
N CYS A 85 -3.94 1.40 6.73
CA CYS A 85 -4.93 1.31 5.66
C CYS A 85 -5.01 -0.06 4.98
N GLY A 86 -4.01 -0.93 5.23
CA GLY A 86 -4.03 -2.31 4.72
C GLY A 86 -5.17 -3.17 5.28
N ALA A 87 -5.62 -2.91 6.51
CA ALA A 87 -6.72 -3.63 7.16
C ALA A 87 -7.63 -2.66 7.92
N LYS A 88 -8.82 -2.44 7.38
CA LYS A 88 -9.81 -1.56 7.98
C LYS A 88 -10.61 -2.26 9.09
N PRO A 89 -11.13 -1.52 10.11
CA PRO A 89 -11.95 -2.08 11.16
C PRO A 89 -13.30 -2.59 10.66
N ASN A 90 -13.85 -3.58 11.37
CA ASN A 90 -15.12 -4.22 11.02
C ASN A 90 -16.32 -3.25 10.99
N TRP A 91 -16.36 -2.27 11.91
CA TRP A 91 -17.42 -1.28 11.96
C TRP A 91 -17.53 -0.48 10.67
N MET A 92 -16.40 -0.20 10.01
CA MET A 92 -16.37 0.61 8.79
C MET A 92 -17.09 -0.07 7.63
N ALA A 93 -16.80 -1.34 7.36
CA ALA A 93 -17.47 -2.06 6.29
C ALA A 93 -18.95 -2.35 6.59
N LYS A 94 -19.31 -2.50 7.88
CA LYS A 94 -20.71 -2.67 8.29
C LYS A 94 -21.53 -1.40 8.09
N LYS A 95 -20.93 -0.24 8.42
CA LYS A 95 -21.62 1.07 8.30
C LYS A 95 -21.61 1.61 6.89
N TYR A 96 -20.57 1.33 6.12
CA TYR A 96 -20.30 1.85 4.77
C TYR A 96 -19.97 0.70 3.79
N PRO A 97 -20.92 -0.22 3.51
CA PRO A 97 -20.64 -1.40 2.68
C PRO A 97 -20.15 -1.04 1.25
N GLU A 98 -20.48 0.14 0.76
CA GLU A 98 -20.06 0.64 -0.55
C GLU A 98 -18.55 0.95 -0.66
N ILE A 99 -17.80 0.85 0.43
CA ILE A 99 -16.33 0.93 0.40
C ILE A 99 -15.69 -0.38 -0.05
N LEU A 100 -16.42 -1.48 -0.01
CA LEU A 100 -15.87 -2.79 -0.36
C LEU A 100 -15.60 -2.89 -1.86
N ARG A 101 -14.53 -3.61 -2.20
CA ARG A 101 -14.17 -3.88 -3.60
C ARG A 101 -15.20 -4.77 -4.28
N VAL A 102 -15.31 -4.59 -5.60
CA VAL A 102 -15.97 -5.53 -6.50
C VAL A 102 -14.88 -6.22 -7.30
N GLN A 103 -14.91 -7.54 -7.33
CA GLN A 103 -13.96 -8.38 -8.03
C GLN A 103 -14.28 -8.45 -9.54
N ALA A 104 -13.34 -9.00 -10.32
CA ALA A 104 -13.49 -9.15 -11.78
C ALA A 104 -14.70 -10.02 -12.21
N ASN A 105 -15.20 -10.89 -11.33
CA ASN A 105 -16.42 -11.68 -11.54
C ASN A 105 -17.71 -10.92 -11.17
N GLY A 106 -17.63 -9.65 -10.78
CA GLY A 106 -18.77 -8.82 -10.37
C GLY A 106 -19.22 -8.99 -8.92
N VAL A 107 -18.58 -9.87 -8.15
CA VAL A 107 -18.94 -10.11 -6.74
C VAL A 107 -18.27 -9.07 -5.84
N THR A 108 -19.06 -8.49 -4.93
CA THR A 108 -18.53 -7.59 -3.90
C THR A 108 -17.84 -8.41 -2.81
N ASP A 109 -16.65 -7.95 -2.38
CA ASP A 109 -15.95 -8.54 -1.25
C ASP A 109 -16.77 -8.46 0.04
N HIS A 110 -16.55 -9.41 0.92
CA HIS A 110 -17.06 -9.35 2.28
C HIS A 110 -16.06 -8.68 3.21
N GLN A 111 -16.55 -8.27 4.40
CA GLN A 111 -15.69 -7.83 5.48
C GLN A 111 -14.78 -8.98 5.95
N GLY A 112 -13.56 -8.65 6.27
CA GLY A 112 -12.51 -9.56 6.72
C GLY A 112 -11.29 -9.50 5.81
N MET A 113 -10.20 -10.12 6.25
CA MET A 113 -8.90 -10.05 5.59
C MET A 113 -8.39 -8.60 5.40
N ARG A 114 -7.45 -8.42 4.49
CA ARG A 114 -6.82 -7.13 4.15
C ARG A 114 -7.08 -6.75 2.69
N HIS A 115 -6.82 -5.50 2.31
CA HIS A 115 -6.86 -4.99 0.93
C HIS A 115 -8.21 -5.07 0.21
N ASN A 116 -9.32 -5.11 0.93
CA ASN A 116 -10.66 -5.21 0.35
C ASN A 116 -11.44 -3.89 0.32
N ALA A 117 -10.77 -2.74 0.46
CA ALA A 117 -11.37 -1.43 0.27
C ALA A 117 -11.12 -0.88 -1.14
N CYS A 118 -12.12 -0.20 -1.70
CA CYS A 118 -12.02 0.46 -2.99
C CYS A 118 -11.17 1.74 -2.88
N PRO A 119 -10.05 1.87 -3.61
CA PRO A 119 -9.18 3.05 -3.55
C PRO A 119 -9.85 4.33 -4.09
N SER A 120 -10.97 4.19 -4.82
CA SER A 120 -11.75 5.31 -5.35
C SER A 120 -12.91 5.72 -4.45
N SER A 121 -13.12 5.06 -3.30
CA SER A 121 -14.22 5.42 -2.38
C SER A 121 -13.91 6.73 -1.66
N PRO A 122 -14.73 7.78 -1.81
CA PRO A 122 -14.53 9.04 -1.09
C PRO A 122 -14.65 8.86 0.43
N ILE A 123 -15.58 8.02 0.89
CA ILE A 123 -15.74 7.71 2.31
C ILE A 123 -14.48 7.04 2.86
N TYR A 124 -13.95 6.03 2.14
CA TYR A 124 -12.73 5.36 2.58
C TYR A 124 -11.55 6.33 2.66
N ARG A 125 -11.35 7.17 1.62
CA ARG A 125 -10.29 8.19 1.60
C ARG A 125 -10.44 9.21 2.72
N GLU A 126 -11.66 9.67 3.02
CA GLU A 126 -11.94 10.55 4.16
C GLU A 126 -11.51 9.91 5.49
N LYS A 127 -11.89 8.64 5.72
CA LYS A 127 -11.49 7.92 6.93
C LYS A 127 -9.97 7.70 7.01
N VAL A 128 -9.32 7.41 5.88
CA VAL A 128 -7.86 7.32 5.79
C VAL A 128 -7.21 8.65 6.16
N HIS A 129 -7.67 9.77 5.63
CA HIS A 129 -7.13 11.09 5.98
C HIS A 129 -7.33 11.38 7.47
N THR A 130 -8.52 11.10 8.01
CA THR A 130 -8.81 11.32 9.43
C THR A 130 -7.88 10.51 10.33
N ILE A 131 -7.67 9.21 10.06
CA ILE A 131 -6.76 8.40 10.90
C ILE A 131 -5.31 8.84 10.78
N ILE A 132 -4.86 9.29 9.61
CA ILE A 132 -3.52 9.86 9.41
C ILE A 132 -3.35 11.13 10.24
N GLU A 133 -4.32 12.06 10.20
CA GLU A 133 -4.28 13.28 11.01
C GLU A 133 -4.18 12.95 12.50
N LYS A 134 -4.98 11.99 12.98
CA LYS A 134 -4.96 11.54 14.39
C LYS A 134 -3.66 10.86 14.78
N LEU A 135 -3.06 10.05 13.90
CA LEU A 135 -1.73 9.46 14.12
C LEU A 135 -0.65 10.55 14.24
N VAL A 136 -0.68 11.53 13.35
CA VAL A 136 0.27 12.65 13.39
C VAL A 136 0.08 13.50 14.64
N GLU A 137 -1.17 13.80 15.04
CA GLU A 137 -1.45 14.50 16.32
C GLU A 137 -0.88 13.73 17.52
N ALA A 138 -0.99 12.41 17.53
CA ALA A 138 -0.57 11.58 18.65
C ALA A 138 0.95 11.36 18.74
N VAL A 139 1.62 11.11 17.61
CA VAL A 139 3.03 10.65 17.60
C VAL A 139 3.90 11.25 16.50
N GLY A 140 3.41 12.19 15.69
CA GLY A 140 4.16 12.79 14.60
C GLY A 140 5.41 13.57 15.01
N ASP A 141 5.47 14.00 16.27
CA ASP A 141 6.60 14.70 16.89
C ASP A 141 7.61 13.76 17.59
N HIS A 142 7.32 12.45 17.62
CA HIS A 142 8.11 11.51 18.39
C HIS A 142 9.55 11.41 17.85
N PRO A 143 10.60 11.52 18.71
CA PRO A 143 11.99 11.55 18.25
C PRO A 143 12.45 10.25 17.59
N GLY A 144 11.80 9.13 17.90
CA GLY A 144 12.04 7.82 17.29
C GLY A 144 11.37 7.62 15.93
N LEU A 145 10.46 8.49 15.50
CA LEU A 145 9.83 8.41 14.18
C LEU A 145 10.82 8.82 13.10
N ILE A 146 11.16 7.89 12.20
CA ILE A 146 12.15 8.11 11.14
C ILE A 146 11.58 8.11 9.72
N LEU A 147 10.48 7.39 9.50
CA LEU A 147 9.77 7.37 8.21
C LEU A 147 8.32 6.95 8.38
N TRP A 148 7.50 7.29 7.39
CA TRP A 148 6.15 6.78 7.21
C TRP A 148 6.14 5.64 6.20
N HIS A 149 5.47 4.55 6.57
CA HIS A 149 5.11 3.45 5.71
C HIS A 149 3.63 3.56 5.37
N ILE A 150 3.26 4.00 4.16
CA ILE A 150 1.85 4.16 3.80
C ILE A 150 1.23 2.83 3.41
N SER A 151 0.09 2.51 4.03
CA SER A 151 -0.66 1.28 3.79
C SER A 151 0.20 0.00 3.91
N ASN A 152 0.03 -0.96 3.01
CA ASN A 152 0.85 -2.17 2.87
C ASN A 152 0.54 -2.83 1.54
N GLU A 153 1.54 -3.33 0.81
CA GLU A 153 1.36 -4.15 -0.40
C GLU A 153 0.21 -3.67 -1.29
N LEU A 154 0.24 -2.39 -1.67
CA LEU A 154 -0.82 -1.76 -2.45
C LEU A 154 -1.07 -2.51 -3.76
N GLY A 155 -2.32 -2.86 -4.03
CA GLY A 155 -2.65 -3.59 -5.23
C GLY A 155 -4.12 -3.95 -5.34
N GLY A 156 -4.43 -4.70 -6.39
CA GLY A 156 -5.76 -5.19 -6.71
C GLY A 156 -6.66 -4.18 -7.41
N ASP A 157 -7.41 -4.71 -8.35
CA ASP A 157 -8.40 -3.96 -9.12
C ASP A 157 -9.70 -3.81 -8.32
N CYS A 158 -10.53 -2.86 -8.72
CA CYS A 158 -11.89 -2.75 -8.21
C CYS A 158 -12.84 -2.43 -9.36
N TYR A 159 -13.80 -3.28 -9.57
CA TYR A 159 -14.78 -3.21 -10.66
C TYR A 159 -16.10 -2.53 -10.25
N CYS A 160 -16.14 -1.85 -9.11
CA CYS A 160 -17.37 -1.18 -8.65
C CYS A 160 -17.79 -0.04 -9.60
N PRO A 161 -19.09 0.36 -9.60
CA PRO A 161 -19.59 1.41 -10.50
C PRO A 161 -18.79 2.70 -10.47
N ARG A 162 -18.22 3.07 -9.32
CA ARG A 162 -17.38 4.26 -9.18
C ARG A 162 -16.06 4.11 -9.95
N CYS A 163 -15.38 2.96 -9.84
CA CYS A 163 -14.16 2.71 -10.60
C CYS A 163 -14.42 2.64 -12.09
N GLN A 164 -15.57 2.08 -12.51
CA GLN A 164 -16.01 2.09 -13.90
C GLN A 164 -16.20 3.50 -14.44
N ALA A 165 -16.88 4.37 -13.70
CA ALA A 165 -17.05 5.77 -14.09
C ALA A 165 -15.70 6.49 -14.21
N ARG A 166 -14.81 6.35 -13.22
CA ARG A 166 -13.45 6.91 -13.27
C ARG A 166 -12.62 6.37 -14.45
N PHE A 167 -12.80 5.10 -14.81
CA PHE A 167 -12.14 4.51 -15.98
C PHE A 167 -12.60 5.18 -17.27
N ARG A 168 -13.92 5.38 -17.45
CA ARG A 168 -14.46 6.09 -18.61
C ARG A 168 -13.93 7.51 -18.70
N ASP A 169 -13.87 8.24 -17.58
CA ASP A 169 -13.31 9.59 -17.54
C ASP A 169 -11.82 9.61 -17.89
N TRP A 170 -11.06 8.63 -17.39
CA TRP A 170 -9.65 8.46 -17.74
C TRP A 170 -9.47 8.19 -19.23
N LEU A 171 -10.33 7.34 -19.85
CA LEU A 171 -10.34 7.10 -21.30
C LEU A 171 -10.70 8.35 -22.08
N ARG A 172 -11.70 9.14 -21.65
CA ARG A 172 -12.02 10.45 -22.26
C ARG A 172 -10.81 11.39 -22.22
N GLY A 173 -10.13 11.41 -21.08
CA GLY A 173 -8.90 12.19 -20.94
C GLY A 173 -7.79 11.76 -21.89
N LYS A 174 -7.65 10.46 -22.14
CA LYS A 174 -6.60 9.86 -22.97
C LYS A 174 -6.90 10.01 -24.47
N TYR A 175 -8.08 9.60 -24.91
CA TYR A 175 -8.42 9.47 -26.33
C TYR A 175 -9.13 10.67 -26.93
N LYS A 176 -9.79 11.50 -26.13
CA LYS A 176 -10.57 12.69 -26.48
C LYS A 176 -11.87 12.37 -27.25
N THR A 177 -11.84 11.49 -28.24
CA THR A 177 -13.02 11.06 -28.99
C THR A 177 -13.18 9.55 -28.98
N ILE A 178 -14.42 9.09 -29.13
CA ILE A 178 -14.72 7.66 -29.18
C ILE A 178 -14.14 7.00 -30.42
N ASP A 179 -14.10 7.73 -31.54
CA ASP A 179 -13.51 7.25 -32.78
C ASP A 179 -12.00 6.99 -32.64
N ALA A 180 -11.28 7.87 -31.91
CA ALA A 180 -9.86 7.67 -31.64
C ALA A 180 -9.63 6.45 -30.76
N LEU A 181 -10.51 6.19 -29.78
CA LEU A 181 -10.47 4.96 -28.98
C LEU A 181 -10.75 3.74 -29.83
N ASN A 182 -11.83 3.73 -30.62
CA ASN A 182 -12.20 2.64 -31.51
C ASN A 182 -11.05 2.27 -32.47
N HIS A 183 -10.41 3.28 -33.04
CA HIS A 183 -9.23 3.10 -33.91
C HIS A 183 -8.05 2.47 -33.14
N ALA A 184 -7.75 3.00 -31.94
CA ALA A 184 -6.62 2.53 -31.15
C ALA A 184 -6.81 1.11 -30.60
N TRP A 185 -8.02 0.74 -30.24
CA TRP A 185 -8.34 -0.60 -29.76
C TRP A 185 -8.68 -1.58 -30.86
N TRP A 186 -8.88 -1.10 -32.10
CA TRP A 186 -9.25 -1.89 -33.27
C TRP A 186 -10.57 -2.64 -33.07
N THR A 187 -11.62 -1.91 -32.75
CA THR A 187 -12.92 -2.44 -32.30
C THR A 187 -13.85 -2.93 -33.40
N GLY A 188 -13.41 -2.99 -34.65
CA GLY A 188 -14.25 -3.32 -35.80
C GLY A 188 -14.70 -4.78 -35.91
N PHE A 189 -14.21 -5.68 -35.05
CA PHE A 189 -14.55 -7.10 -35.08
C PHE A 189 -15.50 -7.48 -33.95
N TRP A 190 -16.36 -8.46 -34.15
CA TRP A 190 -17.35 -8.96 -33.17
C TRP A 190 -18.26 -7.88 -32.58
N SER A 191 -18.59 -6.85 -33.35
CA SER A 191 -19.44 -5.73 -32.90
C SER A 191 -18.91 -5.00 -31.66
N HIS A 192 -17.58 -4.93 -31.49
CA HIS A 192 -16.97 -4.20 -30.38
C HIS A 192 -16.96 -2.68 -30.55
N HIS A 193 -17.49 -2.14 -31.67
CA HIS A 193 -17.52 -0.72 -31.93
C HIS A 193 -18.38 0.01 -30.92
N TYR A 194 -17.78 0.98 -30.22
CA TYR A 194 -18.44 1.83 -29.23
C TYR A 194 -18.93 3.13 -29.89
N ASN A 195 -20.13 3.55 -29.55
CA ASN A 195 -20.68 4.85 -29.98
C ASN A 195 -20.44 5.95 -28.94
N ASP A 196 -20.28 5.57 -27.67
CA ASP A 196 -19.98 6.47 -26.56
C ASP A 196 -19.07 5.77 -25.53
N PHE A 197 -18.30 6.56 -24.77
CA PHE A 197 -17.50 6.07 -23.66
C PHE A 197 -18.36 5.38 -22.57
N ASP A 198 -19.62 5.76 -22.44
CA ASP A 198 -20.52 5.20 -21.43
C ASP A 198 -20.92 3.75 -21.72
N GLU A 199 -20.75 3.27 -22.96
CA GLU A 199 -20.92 1.87 -23.33
C GLU A 199 -19.75 0.97 -22.86
N ILE A 200 -18.63 1.57 -22.43
CA ILE A 200 -17.44 0.81 -22.07
C ILE A 200 -17.57 0.26 -20.66
N GLU A 201 -17.47 -1.04 -20.53
CA GLU A 201 -17.29 -1.75 -19.27
C GLU A 201 -15.82 -2.17 -19.07
N PRO A 202 -15.36 -2.37 -17.82
CA PRO A 202 -14.06 -2.98 -17.56
C PRO A 202 -14.04 -4.45 -18.01
N PRO A 203 -12.87 -5.07 -18.15
CA PRO A 203 -12.75 -6.45 -18.62
C PRO A 203 -13.14 -7.44 -17.50
N PHE A 204 -14.46 -7.55 -17.21
CA PHE A 204 -14.98 -8.55 -16.28
C PHE A 204 -14.65 -9.97 -16.75
N GLU A 205 -14.48 -10.92 -15.82
CA GLU A 205 -14.17 -12.33 -16.14
C GLU A 205 -15.24 -12.97 -17.05
N ASN A 206 -16.49 -12.58 -16.89
CA ASN A 206 -17.65 -13.03 -17.67
C ASN A 206 -18.04 -12.05 -18.78
N GLY A 207 -17.20 -11.06 -19.08
CA GLY A 207 -17.41 -10.04 -20.09
C GLY A 207 -16.40 -10.12 -21.24
N GLU A 208 -15.99 -8.96 -21.73
CA GLU A 208 -15.06 -8.85 -22.88
C GLU A 208 -13.62 -9.23 -22.50
N GLN A 209 -13.14 -10.34 -23.05
CA GLN A 209 -11.81 -10.87 -22.79
C GLN A 209 -10.87 -10.87 -24.00
N SER A 210 -11.36 -10.59 -25.21
CA SER A 210 -10.58 -10.64 -26.44
C SER A 210 -9.97 -9.29 -26.82
N LEU A 211 -10.55 -8.17 -26.34
CA LEU A 211 -10.14 -6.81 -26.69
C LEU A 211 -8.89 -6.39 -25.91
N LEU A 212 -7.72 -6.58 -26.50
CA LEU A 212 -6.42 -6.33 -25.84
C LEU A 212 -6.23 -4.86 -25.43
N GLY A 213 -6.76 -3.93 -26.23
CA GLY A 213 -6.72 -2.49 -25.93
C GLY A 213 -7.45 -2.16 -24.61
N LEU A 214 -8.62 -2.73 -24.41
CA LEU A 214 -9.40 -2.60 -23.16
C LEU A 214 -8.61 -3.13 -21.95
N LYS A 215 -8.07 -4.35 -22.06
CA LYS A 215 -7.29 -4.96 -20.95
C LYS A 215 -6.05 -4.17 -20.60
N LEU A 216 -5.32 -3.68 -21.60
CA LEU A 216 -4.13 -2.89 -21.40
C LEU A 216 -4.46 -1.54 -20.72
N ASP A 217 -5.52 -0.89 -21.17
CA ASP A 217 -5.92 0.40 -20.61
C ASP A 217 -6.56 0.26 -19.23
N TRP A 218 -7.25 -0.85 -18.93
CA TRP A 218 -7.69 -1.16 -17.58
C TRP A 218 -6.50 -1.30 -16.61
N ARG A 219 -5.43 -2.00 -17.00
CA ARG A 219 -4.20 -2.10 -16.20
C ARG A 219 -3.52 -0.74 -15.98
N ARG A 220 -3.46 0.10 -17.01
CA ARG A 220 -2.92 1.45 -16.91
C ARG A 220 -3.76 2.33 -16.00
N PHE A 221 -5.08 2.23 -16.13
CA PHE A 221 -6.02 2.90 -15.25
C PHE A 221 -5.88 2.43 -13.81
N THR A 222 -5.78 1.13 -13.56
CA THR A 222 -5.58 0.57 -12.21
C THR A 222 -4.32 1.14 -11.57
N THR A 223 -3.21 1.19 -12.31
CA THR A 223 -1.98 1.83 -11.81
C THR A 223 -2.20 3.31 -11.51
N TRP A 224 -2.80 4.04 -12.44
CA TRP A 224 -3.09 5.47 -12.23
C TRP A 224 -4.02 5.70 -11.03
N ASN A 225 -5.08 4.92 -10.90
CA ASN A 225 -6.06 5.04 -9.83
C ASN A 225 -5.47 4.72 -8.45
N MET A 226 -4.58 3.71 -8.38
CA MET A 226 -3.87 3.38 -7.15
C MET A 226 -2.82 4.46 -6.82
N THR A 227 -2.12 4.99 -7.82
CA THR A 227 -1.16 6.09 -7.63
C THR A 227 -1.84 7.35 -7.13
N ASP A 228 -3.04 7.67 -7.62
CA ASP A 228 -3.86 8.79 -7.14
C ASP A 228 -4.31 8.59 -5.68
N TYR A 229 -4.59 7.36 -5.29
CA TYR A 229 -4.85 7.03 -3.88
C TYR A 229 -3.59 7.23 -3.02
N VAL A 230 -2.44 6.72 -3.46
CA VAL A 230 -1.14 6.92 -2.78
C VAL A 230 -0.81 8.40 -2.68
N HIS A 231 -0.99 9.15 -3.76
CA HIS A 231 -0.77 10.61 -3.78
C HIS A 231 -1.57 11.32 -2.68
N SER A 232 -2.83 10.91 -2.46
CA SER A 232 -3.66 11.55 -1.43
C SER A 232 -3.15 11.34 -0.01
N GLU A 233 -2.53 10.18 0.29
CA GLU A 233 -1.90 9.94 1.59
C GLU A 233 -0.54 10.67 1.71
N THR A 234 0.28 10.62 0.67
CA THR A 234 1.61 11.25 0.68
C THR A 234 1.54 12.76 0.74
N GLU A 235 0.62 13.39 0.00
CA GLU A 235 0.41 14.84 0.06
C GLU A 235 0.03 15.30 1.47
N LEU A 236 -0.90 14.57 2.12
CA LEU A 236 -1.31 14.87 3.49
C LEU A 236 -0.15 14.73 4.48
N LEU A 237 0.58 13.62 4.44
CA LEU A 237 1.72 13.38 5.33
C LEU A 237 2.86 14.37 5.08
N HIS A 238 3.15 14.73 3.84
CA HIS A 238 4.15 15.75 3.52
C HIS A 238 3.76 17.14 4.07
N LYS A 239 2.47 17.46 4.09
CA LYS A 239 1.95 18.69 4.68
C LYS A 239 2.08 18.69 6.20
N LEU A 240 1.73 17.58 6.85
CA LEU A 240 1.68 17.48 8.31
C LEU A 240 3.07 17.23 8.93
N THR A 241 3.90 16.42 8.28
CA THR A 241 5.25 16.04 8.74
C THR A 241 6.30 16.23 7.64
N PRO A 242 6.60 17.49 7.26
CA PRO A 242 7.40 17.79 6.06
C PRO A 242 8.83 17.25 6.08
N ASN A 243 9.34 16.86 7.24
CA ASN A 243 10.72 16.38 7.42
C ASN A 243 10.82 14.85 7.57
N VAL A 244 9.69 14.13 7.58
CA VAL A 244 9.65 12.68 7.70
C VAL A 244 9.44 12.09 6.30
N PRO A 245 10.36 11.26 5.79
CA PRO A 245 10.21 10.64 4.48
C PRO A 245 9.11 9.58 4.46
N ILE A 246 8.61 9.27 3.25
CA ILE A 246 7.48 8.38 3.04
C ILE A 246 7.87 7.27 2.06
N THR A 247 7.50 6.03 2.39
CA THR A 247 7.60 4.86 1.52
C THR A 247 6.39 3.95 1.65
N THR A 248 6.35 2.89 0.86
CA THR A 248 5.48 1.71 1.02
C THR A 248 6.22 0.49 0.48
N ASN A 249 5.84 -0.69 0.94
CA ASN A 249 6.40 -1.93 0.44
C ASN A 249 5.78 -2.32 -0.91
N LEU A 250 6.64 -2.54 -1.89
CA LEU A 250 6.27 -3.05 -3.20
C LEU A 250 6.37 -4.58 -3.17
N MET A 251 5.40 -5.26 -3.74
CA MET A 251 5.43 -6.72 -3.89
C MET A 251 6.34 -7.09 -5.06
N GLU A 252 7.15 -8.12 -4.94
CA GLU A 252 8.09 -8.61 -5.97
C GLU A 252 7.67 -8.34 -7.43
N TYR A 253 7.37 -9.37 -8.22
CA TYR A 253 6.89 -9.25 -9.61
C TYR A 253 5.37 -9.07 -9.71
N PHE A 254 4.79 -8.20 -8.89
CA PHE A 254 3.35 -8.00 -8.93
C PHE A 254 2.90 -7.42 -10.27
N PRO A 255 2.16 -8.17 -11.09
CA PRO A 255 1.81 -7.73 -12.45
C PRO A 255 0.65 -6.73 -12.48
N GLY A 256 0.05 -6.43 -11.32
CA GLY A 256 -1.13 -5.57 -11.22
C GLY A 256 -0.85 -4.08 -11.30
N LEU A 257 0.39 -3.64 -11.00
CA LEU A 257 0.77 -2.23 -10.98
C LEU A 257 2.10 -1.98 -11.71
N ASP A 258 2.19 -0.83 -12.36
CA ASP A 258 3.46 -0.29 -12.87
C ASP A 258 4.18 0.48 -11.74
N TYR A 259 5.17 -0.15 -11.12
CA TYR A 259 5.93 0.43 -10.03
C TYR A 259 6.81 1.61 -10.47
N HIS A 260 7.23 1.71 -11.73
CA HIS A 260 7.89 2.90 -12.26
C HIS A 260 6.98 4.13 -12.27
N TYR A 261 5.67 3.91 -12.39
CA TYR A 261 4.69 4.98 -12.32
C TYR A 261 4.38 5.34 -10.86
N LEU A 262 4.07 4.35 -10.02
CA LEU A 262 3.66 4.54 -8.63
C LEU A 262 4.77 5.15 -7.76
N GLN A 263 6.03 4.74 -7.93
CA GLN A 263 7.16 5.19 -7.12
C GLN A 263 7.42 6.71 -7.16
N LYS A 264 6.81 7.42 -8.10
CA LYS A 264 6.93 8.89 -8.20
C LYS A 264 6.36 9.60 -6.98
N GLU A 265 5.38 8.97 -6.33
CA GLU A 265 4.74 9.49 -5.12
C GLU A 265 5.51 9.19 -3.83
N LEU A 266 6.53 8.35 -3.88
CA LEU A 266 7.33 7.93 -2.73
C LEU A 266 8.65 8.69 -2.65
N ASP A 267 9.16 8.96 -1.47
CA ASP A 267 10.48 9.57 -1.30
C ASP A 267 11.60 8.59 -1.68
N PHE A 268 11.42 7.29 -1.39
CA PHE A 268 12.29 6.20 -1.82
C PHE A 268 11.50 4.91 -1.97
N VAL A 269 12.05 3.91 -2.64
CA VAL A 269 11.38 2.62 -2.83
C VAL A 269 11.74 1.64 -1.72
N CYS A 270 10.74 0.86 -1.33
CA CYS A 270 10.87 -0.26 -0.44
C CYS A 270 10.15 -1.47 -1.05
N TRP A 271 10.59 -2.68 -0.77
CA TRP A 271 9.96 -3.87 -1.32
C TRP A 271 10.08 -5.08 -0.39
N ASP A 272 9.14 -5.99 -0.53
CA ASP A 272 9.12 -7.23 0.24
C ASP A 272 10.07 -8.25 -0.39
N SER A 273 11.05 -8.67 0.38
CA SER A 273 12.03 -9.65 -0.04
C SER A 273 11.84 -10.94 0.76
N TYR A 274 11.40 -11.98 0.07
CA TYR A 274 11.23 -13.32 0.66
C TYR A 274 12.17 -14.33 0.00
N PRO A 275 13.48 -14.30 0.29
CA PRO A 275 14.42 -15.27 -0.26
C PRO A 275 14.05 -16.68 0.19
N HIS A 276 13.85 -17.58 -0.75
CA HIS A 276 13.43 -18.96 -0.48
C HIS A 276 14.59 -19.83 0.01
N TRP A 277 15.12 -19.53 1.18
CA TRP A 277 16.17 -20.31 1.82
C TRP A 277 15.68 -21.72 2.17
N GLY A 278 16.46 -22.73 1.81
CA GLY A 278 16.17 -24.12 2.19
C GLY A 278 15.04 -24.80 1.41
N ARG A 279 14.55 -24.23 0.31
CA ARG A 279 13.61 -24.93 -0.56
C ARG A 279 14.32 -26.07 -1.31
N PRO A 280 13.78 -27.30 -1.26
CA PRO A 280 14.42 -28.46 -1.90
C PRO A 280 14.38 -28.41 -3.43
N ASP A 281 13.47 -27.66 -4.02
CA ASP A 281 13.27 -27.50 -5.48
C ASP A 281 14.16 -26.42 -6.09
N ARG A 282 14.95 -25.69 -5.30
CA ARG A 282 15.84 -24.63 -5.77
C ARG A 282 17.23 -24.73 -5.18
N SER A 283 18.24 -24.51 -6.04
CA SER A 283 19.61 -24.38 -5.53
C SER A 283 19.79 -23.06 -4.80
N ILE A 284 20.70 -23.03 -3.82
CA ILE A 284 21.06 -21.81 -3.10
C ILE A 284 21.59 -20.72 -4.06
N THR A 285 22.32 -21.13 -5.11
CA THR A 285 22.80 -20.21 -6.15
C THR A 285 21.63 -19.54 -6.88
N THR A 286 20.58 -20.30 -7.20
CA THR A 286 19.36 -19.74 -7.84
C THR A 286 18.69 -18.73 -6.92
N THR A 287 18.58 -19.05 -5.63
CA THR A 287 18.01 -18.11 -4.63
C THR A 287 18.81 -16.82 -4.55
N PHE A 288 20.14 -16.91 -4.47
CA PHE A 288 21.00 -15.70 -4.49
C PHE A 288 20.84 -14.88 -5.77
N ALA A 289 20.84 -15.53 -6.93
CA ALA A 289 20.71 -14.84 -8.21
C ALA A 289 19.37 -14.12 -8.34
N MET A 290 18.27 -14.77 -7.93
CA MET A 290 16.94 -14.16 -7.93
C MET A 290 16.89 -12.98 -6.99
N THR A 291 17.29 -13.14 -5.73
CA THR A 291 17.30 -12.05 -4.75
C THR A 291 18.11 -10.85 -5.25
N ALA A 292 19.29 -11.08 -5.83
CA ALA A 292 20.11 -10.02 -6.40
C ALA A 292 19.44 -9.32 -7.59
N PHE A 293 18.76 -10.09 -8.45
CA PHE A 293 18.00 -9.54 -9.58
C PHE A 293 16.83 -8.69 -9.09
N ASP A 294 16.07 -9.16 -8.12
CA ASP A 294 14.92 -8.45 -7.56
C ASP A 294 15.33 -7.12 -6.93
N HIS A 295 16.40 -7.12 -6.14
CA HIS A 295 16.97 -5.90 -5.59
C HIS A 295 17.41 -4.91 -6.69
N ALA A 296 18.04 -5.40 -7.75
CA ALA A 296 18.46 -4.56 -8.87
C ALA A 296 17.26 -3.98 -9.64
N LEU A 297 16.20 -4.77 -9.82
CA LEU A 297 14.96 -4.35 -10.49
C LEU A 297 14.28 -3.23 -9.70
N ILE A 298 14.02 -3.45 -8.42
CA ILE A 298 13.34 -2.47 -7.55
C ILE A 298 14.18 -1.21 -7.38
N ARG A 299 15.49 -1.35 -7.15
CA ARG A 299 16.41 -0.21 -7.14
C ARG A 299 16.38 0.58 -8.46
N GLY A 300 16.17 -0.11 -9.57
CA GLY A 300 16.04 0.50 -10.90
C GLY A 300 14.83 1.42 -11.05
N CYS A 301 13.79 1.26 -10.22
CA CYS A 301 12.62 2.13 -10.22
C CYS A 301 12.97 3.57 -9.79
N LYS A 302 13.93 3.73 -8.85
CA LYS A 302 14.35 5.05 -8.34
C LYS A 302 15.87 5.06 -8.05
N ARG A 303 16.68 5.26 -9.09
CA ARG A 303 18.12 4.97 -9.09
C ARG A 303 18.97 5.84 -8.16
N ASP A 304 18.58 7.08 -7.95
CA ASP A 304 19.42 8.10 -7.30
C ASP A 304 19.15 8.25 -5.79
N VAL A 305 18.40 7.31 -5.22
CA VAL A 305 18.06 7.29 -3.80
C VAL A 305 18.36 5.93 -3.17
N PRO A 306 18.62 5.85 -1.86
CA PRO A 306 18.65 4.58 -1.15
C PRO A 306 17.33 3.82 -1.31
N PHE A 307 17.35 2.50 -1.17
CA PHE A 307 16.16 1.68 -1.12
C PHE A 307 16.17 0.80 0.13
N LEU A 308 14.99 0.37 0.55
CA LEU A 308 14.84 -0.59 1.64
C LEU A 308 14.40 -1.95 1.07
N SER A 309 14.86 -3.01 1.73
CA SER A 309 14.36 -4.35 1.55
C SER A 309 13.70 -4.74 2.88
N LEU A 310 12.40 -4.97 2.86
CA LEU A 310 11.64 -5.44 4.01
C LEU A 310 11.47 -6.95 3.94
N ILE A 311 11.46 -7.57 5.11
CA ILE A 311 11.02 -8.94 5.29
C ILE A 311 9.95 -8.89 6.36
N HIS A 312 8.74 -9.28 6.02
CA HIS A 312 7.72 -9.54 7.03
C HIS A 312 8.06 -10.84 7.73
N ILE A 313 8.32 -10.78 9.01
CA ILE A 313 8.61 -11.94 9.83
C ILE A 313 7.32 -12.38 10.55
#